data_342616e07e70e8f1995c5f71eff3c4eb
#
_entry.id   342616e07e70e8f1995c5f71eff3c4eb
#
_cell.length_a   1.000
_cell.length_b   1.000
_cell.length_c   1.000
_cell.angle_alpha   90.00
_cell.angle_beta   90.00
_cell.angle_gamma   90.00
#
_symmetry.space_group_name_H-M   'P 1'
#
loop_
_entity.id
_entity.type
_entity.pdbx_description
1 polymer ?
#
loop_
_entity_poly.entity_id
_entity_poly.type
_entity_poly.pdbx_seq_one_letter_code
_entity_poly.pdbx_strand_id
1 'polypeptide(L)'
;TKGPWPVRRLDIEKMKKTADHELRAMGIDLDDLEQPIGTLSGGQRQCVAIARAVYFGARVLILDEPTAALGVKQSGVVLKYIAAARDRGLGVIFITHNPHHAYMVGDHFSVLRLGTMELSASRTEVSLEELTNHMAGGAELAALKHELSQVSGVDVEELPDKEDLTAPVAAGPEGKA
;
A
#
# COMPACT_ATOMS: atom_id res chain seq x y z
N THR A 1 -6.95 -32.16 -11.13
CA THR A 1 -7.34 -32.79 -12.40
C THR A 1 -8.03 -34.11 -12.11
N LYS A 2 -9.05 -34.49 -12.90
CA LYS A 2 -9.77 -35.76 -12.86
C LYS A 2 -9.49 -36.53 -14.14
N GLY A 3 -9.33 -37.87 -14.06
CA GLY A 3 -9.16 -38.78 -15.18
C GLY A 3 -7.76 -39.33 -15.36
N PRO A 4 -7.64 -40.46 -16.10
CA PRO A 4 -6.34 -41.09 -16.41
C PRO A 4 -5.57 -40.24 -17.43
N TRP A 5 -4.23 -40.26 -17.34
CA TRP A 5 -3.38 -39.70 -18.37
C TRP A 5 -3.55 -40.51 -19.69
N PRO A 6 -3.71 -39.90 -20.89
CA PRO A 6 -3.46 -38.49 -21.22
C PRO A 6 -4.71 -37.58 -21.22
N VAL A 7 -5.91 -38.06 -20.80
CA VAL A 7 -7.17 -37.30 -20.85
C VAL A 7 -7.50 -36.65 -19.49
N ARG A 8 -6.55 -35.95 -18.91
CA ARG A 8 -6.77 -35.22 -17.66
C ARG A 8 -7.58 -33.96 -17.92
N ARG A 9 -8.73 -33.83 -17.24
CA ARG A 9 -9.55 -32.61 -17.21
C ARG A 9 -9.31 -31.83 -15.93
N LEU A 10 -9.48 -30.51 -15.98
CA LEU A 10 -9.49 -29.69 -14.79
C LEU A 10 -10.68 -30.07 -13.90
N ASP A 11 -10.43 -30.17 -12.61
CA ASP A 11 -11.48 -30.37 -11.63
C ASP A 11 -11.97 -29.00 -11.13
N ILE A 12 -12.86 -28.40 -11.87
CA ILE A 12 -13.35 -27.04 -11.63
C ILE A 12 -13.95 -26.91 -10.23
N GLU A 13 -14.74 -27.90 -9.78
CA GLU A 13 -15.35 -27.88 -8.45
C GLU A 13 -14.29 -27.86 -7.33
N LYS A 14 -13.26 -28.68 -7.46
CA LYS A 14 -12.14 -28.68 -6.51
C LYS A 14 -11.38 -27.37 -6.57
N MET A 15 -11.16 -26.82 -7.76
CA MET A 15 -10.47 -25.54 -7.92
C MET A 15 -11.23 -24.40 -7.24
N LYS A 16 -12.55 -24.31 -7.42
CA LYS A 16 -13.41 -23.32 -6.75
C LYS A 16 -13.35 -23.44 -5.24
N LYS A 17 -13.55 -24.64 -4.71
CA LYS A 17 -13.46 -24.89 -3.26
C LYS A 17 -12.11 -24.52 -2.68
N THR A 18 -11.03 -24.83 -3.39
CA THR A 18 -9.68 -24.47 -2.95
C THR A 18 -9.48 -22.96 -2.99
N ALA A 19 -9.90 -22.30 -4.06
CA ALA A 19 -9.79 -20.85 -4.19
C ALA A 19 -10.60 -20.12 -3.11
N ASP A 20 -11.85 -20.53 -2.86
CA ASP A 20 -12.68 -19.97 -1.81
C ASP A 20 -12.01 -20.13 -0.42
N HIS A 21 -11.54 -21.34 -0.12
CA HIS A 21 -10.87 -21.63 1.14
C HIS A 21 -9.64 -20.76 1.36
N GLU A 22 -8.76 -20.66 0.35
CA GLU A 22 -7.51 -19.90 0.46
C GLU A 22 -7.77 -18.38 0.55
N LEU A 23 -8.71 -17.87 -0.23
CA LEU A 23 -9.10 -16.47 -0.19
C LEU A 23 -9.69 -16.10 1.18
N ARG A 24 -10.66 -16.88 1.68
CA ARG A 24 -11.25 -16.68 3.01
C ARG A 24 -10.24 -16.83 4.13
N ALA A 25 -9.31 -17.79 4.03
CA ALA A 25 -8.24 -17.97 5.00
C ALA A 25 -7.31 -16.73 5.08
N MET A 26 -7.24 -15.95 4.02
CA MET A 26 -6.58 -14.64 4.00
C MET A 26 -7.52 -13.47 4.33
N GLY A 27 -8.80 -13.75 4.59
CA GLY A 27 -9.82 -12.73 4.88
C GLY A 27 -10.35 -12.01 3.64
N ILE A 28 -10.15 -12.60 2.43
CA ILE A 28 -10.69 -12.08 1.17
C ILE A 28 -12.04 -12.74 0.93
N ASP A 29 -13.08 -11.94 0.89
CA ASP A 29 -14.42 -12.39 0.50
C ASP A 29 -14.74 -11.83 -0.90
N LEU A 30 -15.02 -12.74 -1.83
CA LEU A 30 -15.46 -12.42 -3.18
C LEU A 30 -16.84 -13.02 -3.38
N ASP A 31 -17.78 -12.21 -3.87
CA ASP A 31 -19.16 -12.63 -4.10
C ASP A 31 -19.26 -13.72 -5.19
N ASP A 32 -18.41 -13.62 -6.21
CA ASP A 32 -18.35 -14.57 -7.32
C ASP A 32 -16.91 -14.91 -7.70
N LEU A 33 -16.55 -16.19 -7.53
CA LEU A 33 -15.23 -16.71 -7.90
C LEU A 33 -15.05 -16.93 -9.41
N GLU A 34 -16.13 -16.90 -10.19
CA GLU A 34 -16.08 -17.07 -11.64
C GLU A 34 -15.99 -15.74 -12.39
N GLN A 35 -16.16 -14.63 -11.70
CA GLN A 35 -16.05 -13.31 -12.34
C GLN A 35 -14.66 -13.08 -12.92
N PRO A 36 -14.56 -12.46 -14.11
CA PRO A 36 -13.27 -12.11 -14.70
C PRO A 36 -12.48 -11.19 -13.78
N ILE A 37 -11.18 -11.45 -13.59
CA ILE A 37 -10.32 -10.67 -12.71
C ILE A 37 -10.29 -9.17 -13.07
N GLY A 38 -10.53 -8.83 -14.33
CA GLY A 38 -10.62 -7.45 -14.80
C GLY A 38 -11.80 -6.67 -14.23
N THR A 39 -12.85 -7.35 -13.73
CA THR A 39 -14.03 -6.72 -13.11
C THR A 39 -13.86 -6.44 -11.62
N LEU A 40 -12.81 -7.00 -11.01
CA LEU A 40 -12.47 -6.76 -9.62
C LEU A 40 -11.94 -5.33 -9.42
N SER A 41 -12.15 -4.78 -8.23
CA SER A 41 -11.49 -3.53 -7.84
C SER A 41 -9.96 -3.68 -7.81
N GLY A 42 -9.23 -2.58 -7.93
CA GLY A 42 -7.75 -2.61 -7.88
C GLY A 42 -7.22 -3.33 -6.64
N GLY A 43 -7.78 -3.04 -5.46
CA GLY A 43 -7.41 -3.69 -4.21
C GLY A 43 -7.73 -5.20 -4.20
N GLN A 44 -8.89 -5.60 -4.70
CA GLN A 44 -9.26 -7.02 -4.81
C GLN A 44 -8.29 -7.78 -5.74
N ARG A 45 -7.95 -7.20 -6.90
CA ARG A 45 -6.96 -7.82 -7.81
C ARG A 45 -5.61 -8.03 -7.12
N GLN A 46 -5.14 -7.04 -6.38
CA GLN A 46 -3.89 -7.12 -5.63
C GLN A 46 -3.94 -8.23 -4.57
N CYS A 47 -5.03 -8.30 -3.83
CA CYS A 47 -5.24 -9.33 -2.81
C CYS A 47 -5.26 -10.74 -3.41
N VAL A 48 -5.93 -10.94 -4.55
CA VAL A 48 -5.93 -12.22 -5.28
C VAL A 48 -4.52 -12.59 -5.75
N ALA A 49 -3.72 -11.63 -6.22
CA ALA A 49 -2.35 -11.88 -6.62
C ALA A 49 -1.48 -12.35 -5.45
N ILE A 50 -1.61 -11.71 -4.28
CA ILE A 50 -0.93 -12.11 -3.04
C ILE A 50 -1.37 -13.51 -2.61
N ALA A 51 -2.68 -13.76 -2.54
CA ALA A 51 -3.24 -15.06 -2.16
C ALA A 51 -2.75 -16.19 -3.08
N ARG A 52 -2.69 -15.93 -4.38
CA ARG A 52 -2.15 -16.85 -5.37
C ARG A 52 -0.68 -17.20 -5.09
N ALA A 53 0.15 -16.21 -4.81
CA ALA A 53 1.57 -16.43 -4.51
C ALA A 53 1.74 -17.28 -3.24
N VAL A 54 0.97 -16.99 -2.20
CA VAL A 54 0.96 -17.74 -0.93
C VAL A 54 0.53 -19.20 -1.17
N TYR A 55 -0.55 -19.42 -1.91
CA TYR A 55 -1.07 -20.75 -2.23
C TYR A 55 -0.04 -21.62 -2.99
N PHE A 56 0.71 -21.04 -3.92
CA PHE A 56 1.77 -21.74 -4.66
C PHE A 56 3.08 -21.88 -3.90
N GLY A 57 3.11 -21.54 -2.61
CA GLY A 57 4.25 -21.79 -1.73
C GLY A 57 5.37 -20.76 -1.89
N ALA A 58 5.06 -19.54 -2.26
CA ALA A 58 6.06 -18.47 -2.24
C ALA A 58 6.66 -18.35 -0.83
N ARG A 59 7.97 -18.22 -0.77
CA ARG A 59 8.70 -17.95 0.48
C ARG A 59 9.00 -16.46 0.65
N VAL A 60 9.04 -15.74 -0.45
CA VAL A 60 9.25 -14.29 -0.49
C VAL A 60 8.25 -13.67 -1.45
N LEU A 61 7.65 -12.57 -1.03
CA LEU A 61 6.81 -11.69 -1.84
C LEU A 61 7.57 -10.40 -2.11
N ILE A 62 7.62 -10.00 -3.36
CA ILE A 62 8.12 -8.68 -3.76
C ILE A 62 6.92 -7.90 -4.29
N LEU A 63 6.58 -6.82 -3.64
CA LEU A 63 5.42 -5.99 -3.93
C LEU A 63 5.90 -4.58 -4.26
N ASP A 64 5.76 -4.20 -5.52
CA ASP A 64 6.14 -2.90 -6.02
C ASP A 64 4.90 -2.01 -6.15
N GLU A 65 4.84 -0.95 -5.35
CA GLU A 65 3.75 0.02 -5.26
C GLU A 65 2.34 -0.61 -5.18
N PRO A 66 2.11 -1.63 -4.33
CA PRO A 66 0.84 -2.38 -4.36
C PRO A 66 -0.37 -1.56 -3.89
N THR A 67 -0.15 -0.39 -3.32
CA THR A 67 -1.19 0.52 -2.86
C THR A 67 -1.31 1.78 -3.73
N ALA A 68 -0.49 1.91 -4.77
CA ALA A 68 -0.56 3.04 -5.69
C ALA A 68 -1.93 3.06 -6.42
N ALA A 69 -2.47 4.24 -6.64
CA ALA A 69 -3.77 4.47 -7.29
C ALA A 69 -4.97 3.79 -6.59
N LEU A 70 -4.83 3.38 -5.33
CA LEU A 70 -5.91 2.86 -4.50
C LEU A 70 -6.42 3.93 -3.54
N GLY A 71 -7.73 3.95 -3.29
CA GLY A 71 -8.30 4.77 -2.22
C GLY A 71 -7.91 4.24 -0.83
N VAL A 72 -8.07 5.07 0.20
CA VAL A 72 -7.65 4.76 1.58
C VAL A 72 -8.17 3.41 2.09
N LYS A 73 -9.46 3.11 1.85
CA LYS A 73 -10.06 1.83 2.27
C LYS A 73 -9.42 0.63 1.57
N GLN A 74 -9.18 0.74 0.27
CA GLN A 74 -8.58 -0.34 -0.53
C GLN A 74 -7.11 -0.56 -0.15
N SER A 75 -6.35 0.52 0.06
CA SER A 75 -4.97 0.44 0.57
C SER A 75 -4.91 -0.26 1.92
N GLY A 76 -5.80 0.09 2.86
CA GLY A 76 -5.88 -0.57 4.16
C GLY A 76 -6.14 -2.07 4.06
N VAL A 77 -6.98 -2.51 3.11
CA VAL A 77 -7.22 -3.92 2.83
C VAL A 77 -5.94 -4.60 2.34
N VAL A 78 -5.23 -4.02 1.36
CA VAL A 78 -3.97 -4.58 0.84
C VAL A 78 -2.91 -4.68 1.94
N LEU A 79 -2.72 -3.62 2.74
CA LEU A 79 -1.76 -3.62 3.86
C LEU A 79 -2.07 -4.71 4.89
N LYS A 80 -3.36 -4.95 5.19
CA LYS A 80 -3.78 -6.06 6.06
C LYS A 80 -3.33 -7.42 5.52
N TYR A 81 -3.42 -7.64 4.20
CA TYR A 81 -2.97 -8.91 3.59
C TYR A 81 -1.45 -9.04 3.55
N ILE A 82 -0.72 -7.95 3.39
CA ILE A 82 0.74 -7.91 3.52
C ILE A 82 1.15 -8.37 4.93
N ALA A 83 0.52 -7.79 5.95
CA ALA A 83 0.75 -8.20 7.34
C ALA A 83 0.41 -9.67 7.57
N ALA A 84 -0.74 -10.15 7.07
CA ALA A 84 -1.13 -11.56 7.20
C ALA A 84 -0.17 -12.53 6.49
N ALA A 85 0.43 -12.14 5.36
CA ALA A 85 1.44 -12.93 4.68
C ALA A 85 2.74 -13.03 5.52
N ARG A 86 3.20 -11.90 6.09
CA ARG A 86 4.32 -11.86 7.02
C ARG A 86 4.07 -12.76 8.25
N ASP A 87 2.91 -12.64 8.86
CA ASP A 87 2.55 -13.41 10.06
C ASP A 87 2.47 -14.93 9.79
N ARG A 88 2.32 -15.34 8.53
CA ARG A 88 2.47 -16.72 8.07
C ARG A 88 3.91 -17.14 7.81
N GLY A 89 4.88 -16.28 8.08
CA GLY A 89 6.31 -16.55 7.94
C GLY A 89 6.87 -16.32 6.54
N LEU A 90 6.17 -15.59 5.65
CA LEU A 90 6.74 -15.18 4.38
C LEU A 90 7.66 -13.96 4.56
N GLY A 91 8.80 -13.96 3.87
CA GLY A 91 9.57 -12.75 3.68
C GLY A 91 8.79 -11.79 2.76
N VAL A 92 8.68 -10.52 3.12
CA VAL A 92 7.99 -9.53 2.30
C VAL A 92 8.93 -8.38 2.02
N ILE A 93 9.14 -8.08 0.74
CA ILE A 93 9.80 -6.86 0.28
C ILE A 93 8.69 -5.96 -0.26
N PHE A 94 8.42 -4.89 0.47
CA PHE A 94 7.37 -3.92 0.15
C PHE A 94 8.01 -2.61 -0.29
N ILE A 95 7.90 -2.30 -1.58
CA ILE A 95 8.44 -1.08 -2.19
C ILE A 95 7.31 -0.07 -2.28
N THR A 96 7.52 1.12 -1.75
CA THR A 96 6.53 2.20 -1.79
C THR A 96 7.19 3.56 -1.58
N HIS A 97 6.58 4.59 -2.14
CA HIS A 97 6.93 6.00 -1.86
C HIS A 97 6.07 6.60 -0.72
N ASN A 98 5.17 5.82 -0.12
CA ASN A 98 4.33 6.28 0.99
C ASN A 98 4.92 5.83 2.34
N PRO A 99 5.51 6.75 3.14
CA PRO A 99 6.13 6.41 4.41
C PRO A 99 5.14 5.86 5.43
N HIS A 100 3.91 6.35 5.44
CA HIS A 100 2.88 5.85 6.36
C HIS A 100 2.54 4.38 6.07
N HIS A 101 2.37 4.01 4.80
CA HIS A 101 2.12 2.62 4.42
C HIS A 101 3.31 1.72 4.76
N ALA A 102 4.53 2.18 4.48
CA ALA A 102 5.74 1.45 4.87
C ALA A 102 5.79 1.22 6.39
N TYR A 103 5.57 2.27 7.17
CA TYR A 103 5.68 2.23 8.62
C TYR A 103 4.60 1.37 9.29
N MET A 104 3.40 1.25 8.67
CA MET A 104 2.31 0.41 9.18
C MET A 104 2.62 -1.08 9.17
N VAL A 105 3.39 -1.57 8.20
CA VAL A 105 3.61 -3.01 7.98
C VAL A 105 5.07 -3.43 8.02
N GLY A 106 6.02 -2.50 7.90
CA GLY A 106 7.44 -2.78 7.86
C GLY A 106 8.05 -3.04 9.23
N ASP A 107 9.02 -3.95 9.27
CA ASP A 107 9.85 -4.25 10.45
C ASP A 107 11.25 -3.65 10.28
N HIS A 108 11.71 -3.49 9.05
CA HIS A 108 12.98 -2.87 8.66
C HIS A 108 12.78 -1.97 7.44
N PHE A 109 13.44 -0.83 7.42
CA PHE A 109 13.33 0.18 6.38
C PHE A 109 14.67 0.37 5.69
N SER A 110 14.62 0.44 4.36
CA SER A 110 15.77 0.75 3.51
C SER A 110 15.36 1.86 2.56
N VAL A 111 15.86 3.06 2.77
CA VAL A 111 15.60 4.21 1.90
C VAL A 111 16.71 4.32 0.88
N LEU A 112 16.33 4.17 -0.40
CA LEU A 112 17.20 4.32 -1.56
C LEU A 112 16.94 5.64 -2.24
N ARG A 113 17.98 6.40 -2.51
CA ARG A 113 17.91 7.68 -3.19
C ARG A 113 19.08 7.86 -4.13
N LEU A 114 18.80 8.23 -5.39
CA LEU A 114 19.82 8.47 -6.40
C LEU A 114 20.88 7.35 -6.51
N GLY A 115 20.44 6.09 -6.31
CA GLY A 115 21.32 4.92 -6.37
C GLY A 115 22.14 4.64 -5.11
N THR A 116 21.94 5.41 -4.03
CA THR A 116 22.60 5.22 -2.75
C THR A 116 21.62 4.83 -1.64
N MET A 117 22.11 4.10 -0.64
CA MET A 117 21.35 3.78 0.57
C MET A 117 21.49 4.95 1.55
N GLU A 118 20.41 5.70 1.79
CA GLU A 118 20.41 6.81 2.73
C GLU A 118 20.07 6.38 4.16
N LEU A 119 19.21 5.37 4.29
CA LEU A 119 18.81 4.84 5.59
C LEU A 119 18.69 3.32 5.49
N SER A 120 19.17 2.62 6.52
CA SER A 120 18.89 1.22 6.77
C SER A 120 18.73 1.04 8.27
N ALA A 121 17.48 0.89 8.72
CA ALA A 121 17.14 0.88 10.14
C ALA A 121 15.94 -0.02 10.43
N SER A 122 15.90 -0.59 11.63
CA SER A 122 14.73 -1.29 12.13
C SER A 122 13.64 -0.30 12.57
N ARG A 123 12.41 -0.79 12.70
CA ARG A 123 11.27 0.02 13.16
C ARG A 123 11.47 0.61 14.57
N THR A 124 12.32 0.00 15.38
CA THR A 124 12.64 0.49 16.73
C THR A 124 13.68 1.59 16.76
N GLU A 125 14.41 1.77 15.66
CA GLU A 125 15.52 2.71 15.53
C GLU A 125 15.14 3.99 14.78
N VAL A 126 14.02 3.99 14.04
CA VAL A 126 13.59 5.12 13.24
C VAL A 126 12.13 5.46 13.51
N SER A 127 11.81 6.72 13.69
CA SER A 127 10.44 7.23 13.80
C SER A 127 9.80 7.39 12.42
N LEU A 128 8.47 7.50 12.40
CA LEU A 128 7.72 7.79 11.15
C LEU A 128 8.16 9.15 10.57
N GLU A 129 8.41 10.14 11.42
CA GLU A 129 8.84 11.47 11.00
C GLU A 129 10.21 11.41 10.32
N GLU A 130 11.18 10.75 10.94
CA GLU A 130 12.52 10.54 10.36
C GLU A 130 12.46 9.78 9.05
N LEU A 131 11.67 8.69 8.99
CA LEU A 131 11.46 7.94 7.75
C LEU A 131 10.87 8.83 6.65
N THR A 132 9.87 9.65 6.99
CA THR A 132 9.24 10.60 6.06
C THR A 132 10.25 11.62 5.55
N ASN A 133 11.10 12.18 6.42
CA ASN A 133 12.12 13.14 6.05
C ASN A 133 13.18 12.55 5.11
N HIS A 134 13.63 11.32 5.36
CA HIS A 134 14.52 10.60 4.45
C HIS A 134 13.89 10.32 3.09
N MET A 135 12.63 9.89 3.07
CA MET A 135 11.90 9.59 1.82
C MET A 135 11.54 10.85 1.03
N ALA A 136 11.25 11.96 1.71
CA ALA A 136 10.91 13.24 1.07
C ALA A 136 12.15 13.99 0.54
N GLY A 137 13.37 13.52 0.84
CA GLY A 137 14.58 14.24 0.47
C GLY A 137 14.69 15.58 1.19
N GLY A 138 14.74 15.58 2.52
CA GLY A 138 14.65 16.76 3.36
C GLY A 138 15.50 17.97 2.92
N ALA A 139 16.71 17.74 2.40
CA ALA A 139 17.55 18.81 1.86
C ALA A 139 16.99 19.43 0.55
N GLU A 140 16.41 18.60 -0.34
CA GLU A 140 15.79 19.09 -1.60
C GLU A 140 14.49 19.82 -1.32
N LEU A 141 13.70 19.31 -0.36
CA LEU A 141 12.46 19.97 0.05
C LEU A 141 12.75 21.34 0.68
N ALA A 142 13.80 21.45 1.50
CA ALA A 142 14.26 22.72 2.05
C ALA A 142 14.75 23.68 0.95
N ALA A 143 15.52 23.19 -0.03
CA ALA A 143 15.95 23.98 -1.18
C ALA A 143 14.76 24.46 -2.02
N LEU A 144 13.77 23.57 -2.30
CA LEU A 144 12.58 23.93 -3.04
C LEU A 144 11.70 24.94 -2.28
N LYS A 145 11.56 24.81 -0.97
CA LYS A 145 10.87 25.80 -0.12
C LYS A 145 11.56 27.15 -0.22
N HIS A 146 12.88 27.16 -0.14
CA HIS A 146 13.67 28.39 -0.27
C HIS A 146 13.52 29.04 -1.65
N GLU A 147 13.56 28.28 -2.74
CA GLU A 147 13.31 28.80 -4.10
C GLU A 147 11.89 29.35 -4.27
N LEU A 148 10.88 28.64 -3.75
CA LEU A 148 9.49 29.09 -3.80
C LEU A 148 9.27 30.37 -3.01
N SER A 149 9.91 30.52 -1.84
CA SER A 149 9.82 31.76 -1.05
C SER A 149 10.45 32.95 -1.77
N GLN A 150 11.52 32.75 -2.52
CA GLN A 150 12.16 33.80 -3.33
C GLN A 150 11.31 34.25 -4.54
N VAL A 151 10.59 33.32 -5.16
CA VAL A 151 9.78 33.59 -6.36
C VAL A 151 8.39 34.17 -6.00
N SER A 152 7.77 33.67 -4.94
CA SER A 152 6.38 34.02 -4.60
C SER A 152 6.28 35.15 -3.56
N GLY A 153 7.36 35.50 -2.85
CA GLY A 153 7.31 36.46 -1.73
C GLY A 153 6.40 35.98 -0.59
N VAL A 154 5.94 34.74 -0.62
CA VAL A 154 5.13 34.10 0.43
C VAL A 154 6.05 33.27 1.29
N ASP A 155 6.02 33.52 2.59
CA ASP A 155 6.75 32.71 3.56
C ASP A 155 6.07 31.35 3.66
N VAL A 156 6.71 30.30 3.12
CA VAL A 156 6.15 28.95 3.04
C VAL A 156 6.08 28.28 4.42
N GLU A 157 6.70 28.88 5.44
CA GLU A 157 6.57 28.47 6.84
C GLU A 157 5.22 28.83 7.47
N GLU A 158 4.47 29.79 6.88
CA GLU A 158 3.13 30.18 7.33
C GLU A 158 1.98 29.41 6.65
N LEU A 159 2.28 28.42 5.80
CA LEU A 159 1.22 27.56 5.28
C LEU A 159 0.72 26.67 6.43
N PRO A 160 -0.58 26.76 6.80
CA PRO A 160 -1.12 25.97 7.90
C PRO A 160 -0.91 24.48 7.62
N ASP A 161 -0.48 23.73 8.64
CA ASP A 161 -0.41 22.29 8.59
C ASP A 161 -1.77 21.72 8.16
N LYS A 162 -1.78 20.62 7.40
CA LYS A 162 -3.01 20.04 6.82
C LYS A 162 -4.15 19.76 7.81
N GLU A 163 -3.92 19.84 9.10
CA GLU A 163 -4.94 19.70 10.13
C GLU A 163 -5.89 20.94 10.21
N ASP A 164 -5.44 22.09 9.78
CA ASP A 164 -6.25 23.34 9.84
C ASP A 164 -7.20 23.51 8.63
N LEU A 165 -7.03 22.70 7.58
CA LEU A 165 -7.90 22.73 6.39
C LEU A 165 -9.25 22.02 6.58
N THR A 166 -9.51 21.44 7.75
CA THR A 166 -10.79 20.78 8.10
C THR A 166 -11.71 21.65 8.95
N ALA A 167 -11.34 22.89 9.26
CA ALA A 167 -12.24 23.82 9.92
C ALA A 167 -13.41 24.19 8.99
N PRO A 168 -14.66 24.13 9.45
CA PRO A 168 -15.80 24.50 8.62
C PRO A 168 -15.68 25.98 8.23
N VAL A 169 -15.76 26.24 6.92
CA VAL A 169 -15.85 27.62 6.38
C VAL A 169 -16.99 28.32 7.08
N ALA A 170 -16.68 29.33 7.88
CA ALA A 170 -17.66 30.16 8.55
C ALA A 170 -18.59 30.73 7.50
N ALA A 171 -19.89 30.51 7.65
CA ALA A 171 -20.92 31.07 6.81
C ALA A 171 -20.77 32.59 6.81
N GLY A 172 -20.61 33.19 5.64
CA GLY A 172 -20.55 34.62 5.44
C GLY A 172 -21.84 35.29 5.93
N PRO A 173 -21.79 36.58 6.27
CA PRO A 173 -22.93 37.29 6.83
C PRO A 173 -24.07 37.36 5.81
N GLU A 174 -25.26 36.92 6.22
CA GLU A 174 -26.50 37.09 5.49
C GLU A 174 -26.74 38.57 5.22
N GLY A 175 -26.75 38.93 3.94
CA GLY A 175 -27.14 40.24 3.49
C GLY A 175 -28.61 40.48 3.80
N LYS A 176 -28.91 41.45 4.68
CA LYS A 176 -30.24 42.06 4.81
C LYS A 176 -30.51 42.91 3.60
N ALA A 177 -31.55 42.63 2.89
CA ALA A 177 -32.45 43.61 2.25
C ALA A 177 -33.80 42.95 1.94
#